data_1426308211caa3c59189436cb256e3eb
#
_entry.id   1426308211caa3c59189436cb256e3eb
#
_cell.length_a   1.000
_cell.length_b   1.000
_cell.length_c   1.000
_cell.angle_alpha   90.00
_cell.angle_beta   90.00
_cell.angle_gamma   90.00
#
_symmetry.space_group_name_H-M   'P 1'
#
loop_
_entity.id
_entity.type
_entity.pdbx_description
1 polymer ?
#
loop_
_entity_poly.entity_id
_entity_poly.type
_entity_poly.pdbx_seq_one_letter_code
_entity_poly.pdbx_strand_id
1 'polypeptide(L)'
;AGWNIVTTAGVEAAQNFGLDDVPLHKTRYERATEFLDVCLKLWDSWEDDFLIGDKASGRFADGERVHTIDHSGKYFRVRGPLNVPPTPQRHPLLVQAGSSEAGRGFAARYAEAVFTAQQTLEDGQSFYADLKQRAAAIGRNPDHVKILPGLVPVIGSTEAEALKREQDLAEWQVPAYG
;
A
#
# COMPACT_ATOMS: atom_id res chain seq x y z
N ALA A 1 -3.76 -9.64 8.50
CA ALA A 1 -4.36 -8.42 7.93
C ALA A 1 -3.49 -7.85 6.81
N GLY A 2 -4.10 -7.08 5.88
CA GLY A 2 -3.39 -6.36 4.82
C GLY A 2 -3.80 -4.88 4.82
N TRP A 3 -2.92 -4.04 4.32
CA TRP A 3 -3.16 -2.61 4.15
C TRP A 3 -2.89 -2.20 2.71
N ASN A 4 -3.95 -1.80 2.00
CA ASN A 4 -3.82 -1.19 0.69
C ASN A 4 -3.51 0.31 0.86
N ILE A 5 -2.31 0.71 0.47
CA ILE A 5 -1.80 2.06 0.66
C ILE A 5 -2.26 2.92 -0.52
N VAL A 6 -3.10 3.91 -0.24
CA VAL A 6 -3.68 4.80 -1.25
C VAL A 6 -3.28 6.24 -0.96
N THR A 7 -2.81 6.96 -1.97
CA THR A 7 -2.43 8.37 -1.87
C THR A 7 -3.56 9.33 -2.25
N THR A 8 -4.78 8.90 -2.22
CA THR A 8 -6.03 9.64 -2.50
C THR A 8 -5.90 10.82 -3.49
N ALA A 9 -6.81 10.93 -4.45
CA ALA A 9 -6.79 11.98 -5.46
C ALA A 9 -8.05 12.89 -5.44
N GLY A 10 -9.00 12.62 -4.53
CA GLY A 10 -10.24 13.40 -4.43
C GLY A 10 -10.05 14.71 -3.66
N VAL A 11 -10.60 15.80 -4.19
CA VAL A 11 -10.58 17.12 -3.55
C VAL A 11 -11.34 17.09 -2.23
N GLU A 12 -12.48 16.42 -2.19
CA GLU A 12 -13.31 16.28 -0.99
C GLU A 12 -12.55 15.59 0.17
N ALA A 13 -11.74 14.59 -0.16
CA ALA A 13 -10.89 13.93 0.83
C ALA A 13 -9.82 14.89 1.36
N ALA A 14 -9.20 15.70 0.50
CA ALA A 14 -8.21 16.70 0.92
C ALA A 14 -8.86 17.76 1.84
N GLN A 15 -10.05 18.25 1.49
CA GLN A 15 -10.80 19.22 2.28
C GLN A 15 -11.20 18.68 3.66
N ASN A 16 -11.55 17.40 3.76
CA ASN A 16 -11.84 16.76 5.05
C ASN A 16 -10.62 16.69 6.00
N PHE A 17 -9.42 16.89 5.46
CA PHE A 17 -8.17 16.96 6.24
C PHE A 17 -7.56 18.38 6.28
N GLY A 18 -8.37 19.41 6.02
CA GLY A 18 -7.97 20.82 6.17
C GLY A 18 -7.11 21.36 5.05
N LEU A 19 -7.13 20.76 3.88
CA LEU A 19 -6.48 21.25 2.67
C LEU A 19 -7.52 21.86 1.74
N ASP A 20 -7.18 22.95 1.04
CA ASP A 20 -8.08 23.57 0.06
C ASP A 20 -8.19 22.76 -1.23
N ASP A 21 -7.11 22.05 -1.59
CA ASP A 21 -7.01 21.26 -2.82
C ASP A 21 -6.08 20.06 -2.62
N VAL A 22 -6.11 19.14 -3.58
CA VAL A 22 -5.26 17.94 -3.59
C VAL A 22 -3.80 18.33 -3.85
N PRO A 23 -2.85 17.95 -2.97
CA PRO A 23 -1.44 18.17 -3.23
C PRO A 23 -0.98 17.49 -4.52
N LEU A 24 0.04 18.05 -5.16
CA LEU A 24 0.64 17.48 -6.36
C LEU A 24 0.95 15.98 -6.18
N HIS A 25 0.75 15.21 -7.23
CA HIS A 25 0.97 13.76 -7.24
C HIS A 25 2.33 13.36 -6.65
N LYS A 26 3.41 14.02 -7.05
CA LYS A 26 4.75 13.79 -6.50
C LYS A 26 4.81 14.02 -4.99
N THR A 27 4.23 15.13 -4.52
CA THR A 27 4.19 15.47 -3.08
C THR A 27 3.43 14.43 -2.27
N ARG A 28 2.33 13.90 -2.82
CA ARG A 28 1.55 12.85 -2.16
C ARG A 28 2.37 11.57 -1.97
N TYR A 29 3.14 11.15 -2.96
CA TYR A 29 4.01 9.97 -2.85
C TYR A 29 5.23 10.20 -1.96
N GLU A 30 5.82 11.40 -1.96
CA GLU A 30 6.88 11.76 -1.00
C GLU A 30 6.37 11.65 0.44
N ARG A 31 5.19 12.23 0.71
CA ARG A 31 4.56 12.16 2.03
C ARG A 31 4.17 10.73 2.42
N ALA A 32 3.64 9.95 1.47
CA ALA A 32 3.29 8.54 1.70
C ALA A 32 4.53 7.68 2.03
N THR A 33 5.65 7.95 1.37
CA THR A 33 6.93 7.29 1.67
C THR A 33 7.35 7.54 3.11
N GLU A 34 7.40 8.79 3.54
CA GLU A 34 7.78 9.12 4.92
C GLU A 34 6.77 8.59 5.94
N PHE A 35 5.47 8.66 5.61
CA PHE A 35 4.43 8.11 6.47
C PHE A 35 4.60 6.60 6.69
N LEU A 36 4.86 5.85 5.64
CA LEU A 36 5.08 4.41 5.75
C LEU A 36 6.37 4.10 6.52
N ASP A 37 7.45 4.83 6.27
CA ASP A 37 8.69 4.66 7.05
C ASP A 37 8.46 4.90 8.55
N VAL A 38 7.60 5.87 8.92
CA VAL A 38 7.18 6.08 10.32
C VAL A 38 6.37 4.91 10.85
N CYS A 39 5.39 4.41 10.07
CA CYS A 39 4.58 3.26 10.48
C CYS A 39 5.44 2.02 10.73
N LEU A 40 6.37 1.71 9.83
CA LEU A 40 7.28 0.57 9.98
C LEU A 40 8.12 0.70 11.26
N LYS A 41 8.72 1.87 11.50
CA LYS A 41 9.46 2.13 12.74
C LYS A 41 8.61 1.98 13.99
N LEU A 42 7.36 2.44 13.96
CA LEU A 42 6.45 2.32 15.10
C LEU A 42 6.07 0.87 15.36
N TRP A 43 5.78 0.08 14.33
CA TRP A 43 5.48 -1.35 14.48
C TRP A 43 6.66 -2.14 15.01
N ASP A 44 7.89 -1.73 14.69
CA ASP A 44 9.13 -2.36 15.15
C ASP A 44 9.69 -1.73 16.45
N SER A 45 8.97 -0.79 17.06
CA SER A 45 9.42 -0.11 18.29
C SER A 45 9.41 -1.00 19.56
N TRP A 46 8.85 -2.20 19.47
CA TRP A 46 8.87 -3.23 20.49
C TRP A 46 9.63 -4.45 19.97
N GLU A 47 10.66 -4.89 20.68
CA GLU A 47 11.40 -6.10 20.36
C GLU A 47 10.57 -7.38 20.58
N ASP A 48 11.08 -8.52 20.13
CA ASP A 48 10.55 -9.82 20.54
C ASP A 48 10.78 -10.02 22.03
N ASP A 49 9.98 -10.90 22.66
CA ASP A 49 10.06 -11.24 24.08
C ASP A 49 9.91 -10.06 25.05
N PHE A 50 9.27 -8.96 24.61
CA PHE A 50 8.97 -7.80 25.46
C PHE A 50 8.00 -8.12 26.61
N LEU A 51 7.13 -9.12 26.45
CA LEU A 51 6.03 -9.41 27.36
C LEU A 51 6.51 -10.19 28.60
N ILE A 52 6.43 -9.56 29.76
CA ILE A 52 6.68 -10.21 31.06
C ILE A 52 5.38 -10.78 31.61
N GLY A 53 4.30 -9.98 31.64
CA GLY A 53 2.97 -10.41 32.06
C GLY A 53 2.87 -10.84 33.53
N ASP A 54 3.78 -10.39 34.41
CA ASP A 54 3.81 -10.77 35.80
C ASP A 54 2.83 -9.92 36.62
N LYS A 55 1.73 -10.56 37.00
CA LYS A 55 0.69 -9.93 37.85
C LYS A 55 1.15 -9.66 39.29
N ALA A 56 2.07 -10.46 39.80
CA ALA A 56 2.51 -10.33 41.21
C ALA A 56 3.38 -9.08 41.38
N SER A 57 4.27 -8.79 40.47
CA SER A 57 5.09 -7.58 40.46
C SER A 57 4.43 -6.38 39.74
N GLY A 58 3.31 -6.58 39.05
CA GLY A 58 2.66 -5.56 38.23
C GLY A 58 3.43 -5.22 36.95
N ARG A 59 4.43 -6.01 36.55
CA ARG A 59 5.24 -5.79 35.36
C ARG A 59 4.57 -6.41 34.14
N PHE A 60 4.11 -5.54 33.23
CA PHE A 60 3.51 -5.96 31.95
C PHE A 60 4.59 -6.27 30.90
N ALA A 61 5.54 -5.37 30.73
CA ALA A 61 6.56 -5.44 29.70
C ALA A 61 7.95 -5.10 30.23
N ASP A 62 8.97 -5.53 29.51
CA ASP A 62 10.35 -5.09 29.71
C ASP A 62 10.57 -3.75 29.01
N GLY A 63 10.76 -2.69 29.80
CA GLY A 63 10.96 -1.34 29.27
C GLY A 63 12.23 -1.17 28.42
N GLU A 64 13.24 -2.02 28.62
CA GLU A 64 14.46 -1.99 27.82
C GLU A 64 14.25 -2.51 26.38
N ARG A 65 13.14 -3.21 26.15
CA ARG A 65 12.75 -3.75 24.84
C ARG A 65 11.75 -2.88 24.09
N VAL A 66 11.49 -1.67 24.58
CA VAL A 66 10.54 -0.72 23.99
C VAL A 66 11.27 0.58 23.69
N HIS A 67 11.38 0.93 22.42
CA HIS A 67 12.26 2.00 21.94
C HIS A 67 11.49 3.16 21.35
N THR A 68 11.95 4.38 21.62
CA THR A 68 11.52 5.55 20.86
C THR A 68 12.06 5.44 19.44
N ILE A 69 11.29 5.96 18.47
CA ILE A 69 11.73 5.99 17.07
C ILE A 69 12.39 7.31 16.69
N ASP A 70 12.13 8.37 17.47
CA ASP A 70 12.67 9.73 17.34
C ASP A 70 12.74 10.22 15.87
N HIS A 71 11.69 9.91 15.09
CA HIS A 71 11.63 10.29 13.70
C HIS A 71 11.47 11.82 13.56
N SER A 72 12.34 12.42 12.74
CA SER A 72 12.26 13.82 12.35
C SER A 72 12.50 13.92 10.83
N GLY A 73 11.44 14.16 10.08
CA GLY A 73 11.47 14.24 8.62
C GLY A 73 10.84 15.52 8.09
N LYS A 74 10.62 15.54 6.78
CA LYS A 74 10.02 16.68 6.08
C LYS A 74 8.55 16.88 6.45
N TYR A 75 7.81 15.79 6.61
CA TYR A 75 6.36 15.78 6.80
C TYR A 75 5.94 15.40 8.22
N PHE A 76 6.76 14.61 8.92
CA PHE A 76 6.39 14.05 10.22
C PHE A 76 7.49 14.22 11.26
N ARG A 77 7.06 14.42 12.51
CA ARG A 77 7.89 14.32 13.70
C ARG A 77 7.19 13.42 14.70
N VAL A 78 7.77 12.27 14.98
CA VAL A 78 7.15 11.25 15.81
C VAL A 78 8.18 10.67 16.77
N ARG A 79 7.94 10.82 18.05
CA ARG A 79 8.84 10.30 19.07
C ARG A 79 8.70 8.77 19.20
N GLY A 80 7.46 8.26 19.18
CA GLY A 80 7.20 6.86 19.59
C GLY A 80 7.47 6.63 21.09
N PRO A 81 7.50 5.37 21.52
CA PRO A 81 7.14 4.18 20.76
C PRO A 81 5.67 4.11 20.39
N LEU A 82 5.25 3.08 19.64
CA LEU A 82 3.83 2.76 19.51
C LEU A 82 3.27 2.43 20.91
N ASN A 83 2.08 2.92 21.24
CA ASN A 83 1.47 2.76 22.57
C ASN A 83 0.69 1.45 22.75
N VAL A 84 0.83 0.53 21.80
CA VAL A 84 0.28 -0.83 21.85
C VAL A 84 1.36 -1.84 21.44
N PRO A 85 1.35 -3.04 22.02
CA PRO A 85 2.30 -4.07 21.65
C PRO A 85 2.07 -4.57 20.22
N PRO A 86 3.09 -5.17 19.59
CA PRO A 86 2.97 -5.73 18.27
C PRO A 86 1.97 -6.89 18.23
N THR A 87 1.30 -7.02 17.10
CA THR A 87 0.46 -8.18 16.82
C THR A 87 1.32 -9.40 16.48
N PRO A 88 0.79 -10.64 16.52
CA PRO A 88 1.54 -11.83 16.07
C PRO A 88 2.03 -11.74 14.63
N GLN A 89 1.33 -10.99 13.77
CA GLN A 89 1.72 -10.76 12.37
C GLN A 89 2.80 -9.67 12.24
N ARG A 90 3.01 -8.86 13.25
CA ARG A 90 3.83 -7.65 13.30
C ARG A 90 3.36 -6.59 12.32
N HIS A 91 3.67 -6.75 11.04
CA HIS A 91 3.27 -5.81 9.99
C HIS A 91 2.05 -6.34 9.21
N PRO A 92 1.12 -5.48 8.80
CA PRO A 92 0.14 -5.87 7.80
C PRO A 92 0.84 -6.17 6.47
N LEU A 93 0.26 -7.06 5.66
CA LEU A 93 0.69 -7.23 4.27
C LEU A 93 0.52 -5.89 3.53
N LEU A 94 1.60 -5.36 2.97
CA LEU A 94 1.57 -4.07 2.27
C LEU A 94 1.13 -4.26 0.83
N VAL A 95 0.00 -3.66 0.49
CA VAL A 95 -0.60 -3.73 -0.85
C VAL A 95 -0.60 -2.35 -1.49
N GLN A 96 -0.43 -2.30 -2.80
CA GLN A 96 -0.43 -1.06 -3.57
C GLN A 96 -1.07 -1.29 -4.94
N ALA A 97 -1.70 -0.25 -5.51
CA ALA A 97 -2.40 -0.33 -6.80
C ALA A 97 -1.99 0.78 -7.79
N GLY A 98 -0.91 1.54 -7.51
CA GLY A 98 -0.47 2.64 -8.37
C GLY A 98 0.31 2.18 -9.60
N SER A 99 -0.13 2.56 -10.78
CA SER A 99 0.53 2.26 -12.06
C SER A 99 1.44 3.40 -12.58
N SER A 100 1.37 4.59 -11.98
CA SER A 100 2.23 5.73 -12.32
C SER A 100 3.71 5.44 -11.99
N GLU A 101 4.61 6.24 -12.53
CA GLU A 101 6.06 6.13 -12.26
C GLU A 101 6.35 6.17 -10.76
N ALA A 102 5.79 7.14 -10.03
CA ALA A 102 5.93 7.24 -8.58
C ALA A 102 5.28 6.05 -7.85
N GLY A 103 4.10 5.61 -8.32
CA GLY A 103 3.40 4.45 -7.77
C GLY A 103 4.20 3.15 -7.92
N ARG A 104 4.78 2.90 -9.08
CA ARG A 104 5.65 1.74 -9.33
C ARG A 104 6.93 1.78 -8.50
N GLY A 105 7.55 2.95 -8.37
CA GLY A 105 8.72 3.14 -7.50
C GLY A 105 8.39 2.86 -6.03
N PHE A 106 7.26 3.37 -5.54
CA PHE A 106 6.77 3.11 -4.19
C PHE A 106 6.44 1.62 -3.98
N ALA A 107 5.73 1.00 -4.93
CA ALA A 107 5.40 -0.42 -4.88
C ALA A 107 6.64 -1.31 -4.86
N ALA A 108 7.62 -1.04 -5.73
CA ALA A 108 8.88 -1.78 -5.77
C ALA A 108 9.63 -1.73 -4.42
N ARG A 109 9.56 -0.60 -3.72
CA ARG A 109 10.24 -0.40 -2.44
C ARG A 109 9.53 -1.12 -1.29
N TYR A 110 8.19 -1.08 -1.23
CA TYR A 110 7.46 -1.46 -0.02
C TYR A 110 6.45 -2.58 -0.21
N ALA A 111 5.76 -2.64 -1.37
CA ALA A 111 4.62 -3.54 -1.51
C ALA A 111 5.04 -5.01 -1.60
N GLU A 112 4.25 -5.88 -0.98
CA GLU A 112 4.35 -7.32 -1.09
C GLU A 112 3.34 -7.87 -2.10
N ALA A 113 2.23 -7.13 -2.29
CA ALA A 113 1.25 -7.40 -3.34
C ALA A 113 0.92 -6.10 -4.10
N VAL A 114 0.82 -6.21 -5.42
CA VAL A 114 0.49 -5.06 -6.29
C VAL A 114 -0.69 -5.46 -7.16
N PHE A 115 -1.82 -4.80 -6.95
CA PHE A 115 -2.96 -4.91 -7.86
C PHE A 115 -2.70 -4.05 -9.10
N THR A 116 -3.01 -4.58 -10.27
CA THR A 116 -2.89 -3.86 -11.54
C THR A 116 -4.06 -4.20 -12.46
N ALA A 117 -4.40 -3.26 -13.35
CA ALA A 117 -5.43 -3.44 -14.36
C ALA A 117 -4.83 -3.11 -15.73
N GLN A 118 -4.40 -4.15 -16.45
CA GLN A 118 -3.86 -4.03 -17.78
C GLN A 118 -4.88 -4.53 -18.82
N GLN A 119 -4.97 -3.82 -19.94
CA GLN A 119 -5.94 -4.16 -20.98
C GLN A 119 -5.44 -5.24 -21.93
N THR A 120 -4.11 -5.35 -22.10
CA THR A 120 -3.48 -6.32 -23.00
C THR A 120 -2.49 -7.20 -22.25
N LEU A 121 -2.17 -8.35 -22.85
CA LEU A 121 -1.14 -9.25 -22.33
C LEU A 121 0.24 -8.57 -22.37
N GLU A 122 0.53 -7.85 -23.41
CA GLU A 122 1.80 -7.14 -23.61
C GLU A 122 2.01 -6.06 -22.53
N ASP A 123 0.98 -5.28 -22.24
CA ASP A 123 1.03 -4.28 -21.15
C ASP A 123 1.24 -4.95 -19.79
N GLY A 124 0.55 -6.08 -19.56
CA GLY A 124 0.71 -6.88 -18.35
C GLY A 124 2.13 -7.41 -18.19
N GLN A 125 2.72 -7.95 -19.25
CA GLN A 125 4.10 -8.45 -19.25
C GLN A 125 5.12 -7.32 -19.04
N SER A 126 4.90 -6.16 -19.70
CA SER A 126 5.74 -4.97 -19.55
C SER A 126 5.70 -4.44 -18.12
N PHE A 127 4.51 -4.29 -17.55
CA PHE A 127 4.34 -3.86 -16.16
C PHE A 127 5.02 -4.83 -15.18
N TYR A 128 4.83 -6.14 -15.38
CA TYR A 128 5.45 -7.17 -14.57
C TYR A 128 6.98 -7.08 -14.59
N ALA A 129 7.57 -7.01 -15.79
CA ALA A 129 9.01 -6.94 -15.96
C ALA A 129 9.60 -5.67 -15.32
N ASP A 130 8.98 -4.50 -15.56
CA ASP A 130 9.42 -3.23 -14.99
C ASP A 130 9.41 -3.26 -13.44
N LEU A 131 8.32 -3.74 -12.83
CA LEU A 131 8.22 -3.77 -11.38
C LEU A 131 9.22 -4.73 -10.73
N LYS A 132 9.44 -5.90 -11.34
CA LYS A 132 10.44 -6.87 -10.89
C LYS A 132 11.85 -6.31 -10.99
N GLN A 133 12.16 -5.64 -12.10
CA GLN A 133 13.45 -4.98 -12.31
C GLN A 133 13.70 -3.87 -11.28
N ARG A 134 12.71 -3.03 -10.99
CA ARG A 134 12.80 -1.98 -9.97
C ARG A 134 13.09 -2.55 -8.60
N ALA A 135 12.40 -3.62 -8.21
CA ALA A 135 12.64 -4.30 -6.93
C ALA A 135 14.08 -4.84 -6.85
N ALA A 136 14.56 -5.51 -7.90
CA ALA A 136 15.92 -6.01 -7.99
C ALA A 136 16.97 -4.90 -7.92
N ALA A 137 16.74 -3.77 -8.61
CA ALA A 137 17.66 -2.64 -8.66
C ALA A 137 17.92 -1.99 -7.28
N ILE A 138 16.98 -2.11 -6.35
CA ILE A 138 17.13 -1.63 -4.97
C ILE A 138 17.54 -2.74 -3.99
N GLY A 139 17.97 -3.91 -4.49
CA GLY A 139 18.42 -5.04 -3.68
C GLY A 139 17.30 -5.85 -3.02
N ARG A 140 16.04 -5.64 -3.41
CA ARG A 140 14.91 -6.40 -2.91
C ARG A 140 14.69 -7.64 -3.77
N ASN A 141 14.39 -8.78 -3.14
CA ASN A 141 14.04 -10.00 -3.89
C ASN A 141 12.75 -9.77 -4.70
N PRO A 142 12.79 -9.84 -6.05
CA PRO A 142 11.62 -9.63 -6.89
C PRO A 142 10.48 -10.63 -6.61
N ASP A 143 10.77 -11.82 -6.14
CA ASP A 143 9.77 -12.84 -5.84
C ASP A 143 8.93 -12.51 -4.60
N HIS A 144 9.38 -11.59 -3.78
CA HIS A 144 8.60 -11.06 -2.66
C HIS A 144 7.56 -10.01 -3.08
N VAL A 145 7.56 -9.58 -4.34
CA VAL A 145 6.55 -8.68 -4.90
C VAL A 145 5.58 -9.49 -5.77
N LYS A 146 4.38 -9.76 -5.26
CA LYS A 146 3.35 -10.49 -6.00
C LYS A 146 2.52 -9.50 -6.81
N ILE A 147 2.32 -9.78 -8.10
CA ILE A 147 1.53 -8.93 -9.00
C ILE A 147 0.22 -9.64 -9.27
N LEU A 148 -0.87 -8.95 -9.02
CA LEU A 148 -2.24 -9.46 -9.05
C LEU A 148 -3.03 -8.70 -10.12
N PRO A 149 -3.06 -9.19 -11.38
CA PRO A 149 -3.86 -8.57 -12.43
C PRO A 149 -5.35 -8.71 -12.12
N GLY A 150 -6.07 -7.60 -12.18
CA GLY A 150 -7.53 -7.59 -12.10
C GLY A 150 -8.15 -8.09 -13.39
N LEU A 151 -9.19 -8.90 -13.28
CA LEU A 151 -9.99 -9.37 -14.41
C LEU A 151 -11.44 -8.99 -14.18
N VAL A 152 -12.09 -8.51 -15.24
CA VAL A 152 -13.53 -8.24 -15.26
C VAL A 152 -14.16 -9.18 -16.29
N PRO A 153 -14.59 -10.40 -15.91
CA PRO A 153 -15.19 -11.34 -16.85
C PRO A 153 -16.61 -10.91 -17.18
N VAL A 154 -16.94 -10.90 -18.47
CA VAL A 154 -18.31 -10.80 -18.96
C VAL A 154 -18.79 -12.21 -19.31
N ILE A 155 -19.80 -12.69 -18.59
CA ILE A 155 -20.27 -14.07 -18.68
C ILE A 155 -21.57 -14.15 -19.49
N GLY A 156 -21.62 -15.06 -20.45
CA GLY A 156 -22.81 -15.44 -21.22
C GLY A 156 -22.93 -16.94 -21.37
N SER A 157 -24.12 -17.45 -21.70
CA SER A 157 -24.34 -18.88 -22.04
C SER A 157 -23.64 -19.28 -23.33
N THR A 158 -23.33 -18.28 -24.17
CA THR A 158 -22.56 -18.40 -25.41
C THR A 158 -21.62 -17.20 -25.54
N GLU A 159 -20.58 -17.32 -26.35
CA GLU A 159 -19.68 -16.21 -26.68
C GLU A 159 -20.43 -15.01 -27.27
N ALA A 160 -21.39 -15.26 -28.17
CA ALA A 160 -22.23 -14.20 -28.74
C ALA A 160 -23.04 -13.42 -27.70
N GLU A 161 -23.56 -14.10 -26.68
CA GLU A 161 -24.25 -13.47 -25.56
C GLU A 161 -23.30 -12.66 -24.68
N ALA A 162 -22.10 -13.18 -24.42
CA ALA A 162 -21.09 -12.45 -23.65
C ALA A 162 -20.65 -11.16 -24.36
N LEU A 163 -20.36 -11.25 -25.67
CA LEU A 163 -20.01 -10.06 -26.49
C LEU A 163 -21.15 -9.05 -26.57
N LYS A 164 -22.40 -9.51 -26.68
CA LYS A 164 -23.54 -8.58 -26.63
C LYS A 164 -23.65 -7.87 -25.30
N ARG A 165 -23.47 -8.56 -24.18
CA ARG A 165 -23.48 -7.94 -22.84
C ARG A 165 -22.34 -6.93 -22.66
N GLU A 166 -21.16 -7.21 -23.20
CA GLU A 166 -20.04 -6.28 -23.19
C GLU A 166 -20.38 -4.99 -23.95
N GLN A 167 -21.00 -5.11 -25.12
CA GLN A 167 -21.45 -3.95 -25.90
C GLN A 167 -22.52 -3.16 -25.15
N ASP A 168 -23.54 -3.83 -24.61
CA ASP A 168 -24.61 -3.18 -23.82
C ASP A 168 -24.01 -2.40 -22.62
N LEU A 169 -23.04 -2.99 -21.91
CA LEU A 169 -22.33 -2.33 -20.81
C LEU A 169 -21.52 -1.11 -21.27
N ALA A 170 -20.84 -1.21 -22.41
CA ALA A 170 -20.08 -0.09 -22.97
C ALA A 170 -20.99 1.08 -23.38
N GLU A 171 -22.19 0.79 -23.92
CA GLU A 171 -23.19 1.81 -24.30
C GLU A 171 -23.76 2.55 -23.07
N TRP A 172 -23.82 1.88 -21.91
CA TRP A 172 -24.31 2.49 -20.66
C TRP A 172 -23.26 3.30 -19.91
N GLN A 173 -21.99 3.18 -20.28
CA GLN A 173 -20.94 4.01 -19.69
C GLN A 173 -21.05 5.45 -20.21
N VAL A 174 -21.17 6.38 -19.28
CA VAL A 174 -21.13 7.81 -19.61
C VAL A 174 -19.67 8.27 -19.55
N PRO A 175 -19.06 8.70 -20.68
CA PRO A 175 -17.64 9.04 -20.74
C PRO A 175 -17.18 10.10 -19.72
N ALA A 176 -18.11 10.93 -19.22
CA ALA A 176 -17.82 11.95 -18.22
C ALA A 176 -17.57 11.40 -16.80
N TYR A 177 -17.86 10.11 -16.55
CA TYR A 177 -17.71 9.46 -15.24
C TYR A 177 -16.73 8.27 -15.26
N GLY A 178 -16.06 8.01 -16.38
CA GLY A 178 -15.09 6.93 -16.56
C GLY A 178 -13.63 7.38 -16.38
#